data_300f1f9776ed39545d878d7e5e97bda1
#
_entry.id   300f1f9776ed39545d878d7e5e97bda1
#
_cell.length_a   1.000
_cell.length_b   1.000
_cell.length_c   1.000
_cell.angle_alpha   90.00
_cell.angle_beta   90.00
_cell.angle_gamma   90.00
#
_symmetry.space_group_name_H-M   'P 1'
#
loop_
_entity.id
_entity.type
_entity.pdbx_description
1 polymer ?
#
loop_
_entity_poly.entity_id
_entity_poly.type
_entity_poly.pdbx_seq_one_letter_code
_entity_poly.pdbx_strand_id
1 'polypeptide(L)'
;MFTGYRPSPALKYPSMGSIVTHEFGPRNNLPPYVCIPNQPNEFAGTGYLSSSFAAFSLGADPANGNFKVRDLNLPGGVDFTRFEKRRQMLDVVNDHFRAKEESDSLDALDSFYQRAYSMISSEKARLAFDINKEPDAIRDRYGRNTAGARMLLARRLVESGVRFVTLTYGGWDMHDNIAGGMKNQLPAFDQGFSTLIQDLEERGLLDSTMVCIASEFGRTPKINGTAGRDHWPKVFSVVMAGGGVKGGQVYGSSNATASEPEEDPLTVEDWATTIYHQMGIVADKELM
;
A
#
# COMPACT_ATOMS: atom_id res chain seq x y z
N MET A 1 12.10 -1.76 4.99
CA MET A 1 11.45 -1.08 3.84
C MET A 1 10.19 -0.31 4.26
N PHE A 2 9.28 -0.82 5.11
CA PHE A 2 8.04 -0.11 5.47
C PHE A 2 8.22 1.09 6.39
N THR A 3 9.23 1.08 7.24
CA THR A 3 9.44 2.09 8.29
C THR A 3 10.64 3.00 8.05
N GLY A 4 11.61 2.59 7.23
CA GLY A 4 12.91 3.26 7.13
C GLY A 4 13.86 2.97 8.30
N TYR A 5 13.46 2.14 9.25
CA TYR A 5 14.24 1.82 10.44
C TYR A 5 14.51 0.33 10.57
N ARG A 6 15.61 0.02 11.24
CA ARG A 6 15.88 -1.36 11.66
C ARG A 6 14.87 -1.78 12.73
N PRO A 7 14.39 -3.04 12.71
CA PRO A 7 13.52 -3.54 13.77
C PRO A 7 14.18 -3.39 15.15
N SER A 8 13.41 -2.93 16.12
CA SER A 8 13.84 -2.78 17.51
C SER A 8 12.85 -3.48 18.43
N PRO A 9 13.30 -4.26 19.44
CA PRO A 9 12.40 -4.84 20.42
C PRO A 9 11.83 -3.78 21.38
N ALA A 10 12.52 -2.64 21.51
CA ALA A 10 12.12 -1.58 22.46
C ALA A 10 11.09 -0.60 21.86
N LEU A 11 11.07 -0.41 20.55
CA LEU A 11 10.21 0.57 19.90
C LEU A 11 9.73 0.07 18.54
N LYS A 12 8.44 0.10 18.32
CA LYS A 12 7.84 -0.14 17.00
C LYS A 12 7.69 1.19 16.28
N TYR A 13 8.34 1.32 15.14
CA TYR A 13 8.25 2.52 14.30
C TYR A 13 7.00 2.45 13.40
N PRO A 14 6.35 3.59 13.13
CA PRO A 14 5.23 3.65 12.19
C PRO A 14 5.68 3.38 10.76
N SER A 15 4.81 2.77 9.98
CA SER A 15 5.02 2.64 8.54
C SER A 15 4.90 3.99 7.83
N MET A 16 5.53 4.13 6.66
CA MET A 16 5.41 5.33 5.83
C MET A 16 3.94 5.67 5.53
N GLY A 17 3.10 4.67 5.27
CA GLY A 17 1.66 4.87 5.04
C GLY A 17 0.93 5.41 6.27
N SER A 18 1.32 5.00 7.48
CA SER A 18 0.76 5.54 8.72
C SER A 18 1.23 6.98 8.98
N ILE A 19 2.48 7.30 8.66
CA ILE A 19 2.99 8.68 8.72
C ILE A 19 2.26 9.57 7.73
N VAL A 20 2.05 9.11 6.49
CA VAL A 20 1.26 9.83 5.48
C VAL A 20 -0.19 10.06 5.95
N THR A 21 -0.76 9.08 6.64
CA THR A 21 -2.09 9.23 7.24
C THR A 21 -2.10 10.30 8.32
N HIS A 22 -1.09 10.32 9.18
CA HIS A 22 -0.94 11.31 10.23
C HIS A 22 -0.76 12.72 9.67
N GLU A 23 0.12 12.90 8.68
CA GLU A 23 0.49 14.22 8.14
C GLU A 23 -0.61 14.83 7.25
N PHE A 24 -1.32 14.03 6.48
CA PHE A 24 -2.21 14.53 5.44
C PHE A 24 -3.69 14.17 5.63
N GLY A 25 -4.00 13.20 6.46
CA GLY A 25 -5.38 12.74 6.69
C GLY A 25 -6.10 12.24 5.44
N PRO A 26 -7.42 12.01 5.53
CA PRO A 26 -8.25 11.51 4.43
C PRO A 26 -8.50 12.55 3.34
N ARG A 27 -8.79 12.07 2.13
CA ARG A 27 -9.21 12.88 0.97
C ARG A 27 -10.39 12.19 0.29
N ASN A 28 -11.39 12.98 -0.16
CA ASN A 28 -12.54 12.49 -0.93
C ASN A 28 -13.34 11.37 -0.24
N ASN A 29 -13.43 11.37 1.08
CA ASN A 29 -14.08 10.32 1.88
C ASN A 29 -13.43 8.92 1.73
N LEU A 30 -12.18 8.87 1.32
CA LEU A 30 -11.40 7.64 1.19
C LEU A 30 -10.38 7.52 2.31
N PRO A 31 -10.03 6.28 2.72
CA PRO A 31 -8.92 6.06 3.64
C PRO A 31 -7.63 6.64 3.07
N PRO A 32 -6.83 7.36 3.85
CA PRO A 32 -5.57 7.90 3.35
C PRO A 32 -4.53 6.84 3.02
N TYR A 33 -4.58 5.69 3.69
CA TYR A 33 -3.71 4.53 3.49
C TYR A 33 -4.50 3.25 3.28
N VAL A 34 -4.24 2.54 2.20
CA VAL A 34 -4.89 1.27 1.85
C VAL A 34 -3.85 0.17 1.62
N CYS A 35 -4.11 -1.02 2.18
CA CYS A 35 -3.32 -2.23 1.93
C CYS A 35 -4.10 -3.24 1.08
N ILE A 36 -3.47 -3.74 0.01
CA ILE A 36 -4.04 -4.69 -0.95
C ILE A 36 -3.25 -6.02 -0.91
N PRO A 37 -3.88 -7.15 -0.60
CA PRO A 37 -5.24 -7.31 -0.08
C PRO A 37 -5.34 -6.98 1.41
N ASN A 38 -4.24 -7.10 2.16
CA ASN A 38 -4.14 -6.90 3.60
C ASN A 38 -2.84 -6.21 3.98
N GLN A 39 -2.78 -5.72 5.22
CA GLN A 39 -1.52 -5.31 5.82
C GLN A 39 -0.54 -6.50 5.80
N PRO A 40 0.64 -6.35 5.17
CA PRO A 40 1.54 -7.48 4.91
C PRO A 40 2.17 -8.07 6.18
N ASN A 41 2.49 -7.23 7.17
CA ASN A 41 3.07 -7.63 8.45
C ASN A 41 2.95 -6.48 9.47
N GLU A 42 3.46 -6.69 10.68
CA GLU A 42 3.41 -5.68 11.75
C GLU A 42 4.18 -4.39 11.45
N PHE A 43 5.22 -4.43 10.60
CA PHE A 43 5.99 -3.24 10.20
C PHE A 43 5.23 -2.32 9.23
N ALA A 44 4.12 -2.76 8.66
CA ALA A 44 3.21 -1.91 7.89
C ALA A 44 2.11 -1.30 8.77
N GLY A 45 2.27 -1.33 10.08
CA GLY A 45 1.34 -0.80 11.07
C GLY A 45 1.68 0.61 11.55
N THR A 46 0.98 1.04 12.59
CA THR A 46 1.08 2.39 13.16
C THR A 46 2.30 2.61 14.05
N GLY A 47 2.96 1.52 14.47
CA GLY A 47 4.09 1.63 15.40
C GLY A 47 3.66 2.28 16.73
N TYR A 48 4.31 3.39 17.09
CA TYR A 48 3.99 4.16 18.31
C TYR A 48 2.89 5.23 18.08
N LEU A 49 2.45 5.44 16.84
CA LEU A 49 1.31 6.34 16.57
C LEU A 49 -0.01 5.70 16.98
N SER A 50 -1.03 6.53 17.19
CA SER A 50 -2.39 6.07 17.43
C SER A 50 -2.87 5.07 16.36
N SER A 51 -3.63 4.07 16.79
CA SER A 51 -4.25 3.10 15.89
C SER A 51 -5.19 3.75 14.87
N SER A 52 -5.65 4.98 15.09
CA SER A 52 -6.42 5.77 14.13
C SER A 52 -5.70 5.99 12.79
N PHE A 53 -4.37 5.90 12.75
CA PHE A 53 -3.55 6.04 11.55
C PHE A 53 -3.27 4.71 10.82
N ALA A 54 -3.96 3.63 11.22
CA ALA A 54 -3.79 2.33 10.60
C ALA A 54 -4.27 2.29 9.14
N ALA A 55 -3.67 1.38 8.37
CA ALA A 55 -4.09 1.09 7.01
C ALA A 55 -5.52 0.52 6.97
N PHE A 56 -6.27 0.90 5.95
CA PHE A 56 -7.48 0.19 5.57
C PHE A 56 -7.10 -1.05 4.76
N SER A 57 -7.28 -2.23 5.34
CA SER A 57 -7.07 -3.51 4.66
C SER A 57 -8.34 -3.98 3.97
N LEU A 58 -8.23 -4.42 2.71
CA LEU A 58 -9.40 -4.85 1.92
C LEU A 58 -10.06 -6.11 2.46
N GLY A 59 -9.27 -7.02 3.03
CA GLY A 59 -9.74 -8.32 3.52
C GLY A 59 -10.05 -9.34 2.43
N ALA A 60 -9.88 -8.99 1.16
CA ALA A 60 -10.12 -9.86 0.01
C ALA A 60 -9.22 -9.48 -1.17
N ASP A 61 -8.87 -10.47 -1.99
CA ASP A 61 -8.07 -10.25 -3.20
C ASP A 61 -8.94 -9.75 -4.35
N PRO A 62 -8.61 -8.61 -4.98
CA PRO A 62 -9.36 -8.11 -6.13
C PRO A 62 -9.35 -9.02 -7.36
N ALA A 63 -8.45 -9.99 -7.44
CA ALA A 63 -8.46 -11.00 -8.49
C ALA A 63 -9.59 -12.03 -8.36
N ASN A 64 -10.21 -12.14 -7.20
CA ASN A 64 -11.32 -13.08 -6.98
C ASN A 64 -12.58 -12.61 -7.72
N GLY A 65 -13.23 -13.50 -8.44
CA GLY A 65 -14.44 -13.19 -9.24
C GLY A 65 -15.60 -12.60 -8.43
N ASN A 66 -15.66 -12.88 -7.14
CA ASN A 66 -16.65 -12.36 -6.20
C ASN A 66 -16.10 -11.24 -5.30
N PHE A 67 -15.03 -10.58 -5.73
CA PHE A 67 -14.41 -9.51 -4.95
C PHE A 67 -15.41 -8.43 -4.57
N LYS A 68 -15.50 -8.20 -3.28
CA LYS A 68 -16.23 -7.07 -2.67
C LYS A 68 -15.46 -6.65 -1.45
N VAL A 69 -15.27 -5.37 -1.29
CA VAL A 69 -14.74 -4.83 -0.03
C VAL A 69 -15.83 -4.97 1.03
N ARG A 70 -15.46 -5.60 2.17
CA ARG A 70 -16.39 -5.85 3.26
C ARG A 70 -16.97 -4.53 3.76
N ASP A 71 -18.27 -4.56 4.06
CA ASP A 71 -18.99 -3.49 4.77
C ASP A 71 -19.02 -2.11 4.06
N LEU A 72 -18.72 -2.04 2.75
CA LEU A 72 -18.93 -0.83 1.95
C LEU A 72 -20.36 -0.66 1.42
N ASN A 73 -21.21 -1.65 1.59
CA ASN A 73 -22.61 -1.59 1.19
C ASN A 73 -23.51 -1.62 2.41
N LEU A 74 -24.64 -0.94 2.33
CA LEU A 74 -25.66 -1.02 3.36
C LEU A 74 -26.17 -2.46 3.47
N PRO A 75 -26.44 -2.98 4.68
CA PRO A 75 -27.07 -4.27 4.88
C PRO A 75 -28.44 -4.33 4.18
N GLY A 76 -28.85 -5.54 3.75
CA GLY A 76 -30.17 -5.73 3.16
C GLY A 76 -31.29 -5.19 4.02
N GLY A 77 -32.23 -4.45 3.43
CA GLY A 77 -33.37 -3.82 4.11
C GLY A 77 -33.03 -2.56 4.93
N VAL A 78 -31.82 -2.02 4.79
CA VAL A 78 -31.42 -0.73 5.37
C VAL A 78 -31.21 0.28 4.25
N ASP A 79 -32.07 1.29 4.18
CA ASP A 79 -31.87 2.45 3.31
C ASP A 79 -31.00 3.53 3.99
N PHE A 80 -30.59 4.55 3.23
CA PHE A 80 -29.76 5.62 3.74
C PHE A 80 -30.42 6.40 4.89
N THR A 81 -31.72 6.61 4.85
CA THR A 81 -32.45 7.31 5.91
C THR A 81 -32.38 6.55 7.24
N ARG A 82 -32.59 5.24 7.18
CA ARG A 82 -32.48 4.38 8.36
C ARG A 82 -31.04 4.26 8.86
N PHE A 83 -30.07 4.24 7.95
CA PHE A 83 -28.65 4.24 8.27
C PHE A 83 -28.24 5.53 9.00
N GLU A 84 -28.61 6.69 8.49
CA GLU A 84 -28.35 7.99 9.12
C GLU A 84 -28.99 8.13 10.51
N LYS A 85 -30.23 7.69 10.69
CA LYS A 85 -30.88 7.67 11.99
C LYS A 85 -30.14 6.81 13.00
N ARG A 86 -29.65 5.62 12.58
CA ARG A 86 -28.87 4.74 13.44
C ARG A 86 -27.53 5.39 13.83
N ARG A 87 -26.88 6.06 12.88
CA ARG A 87 -25.65 6.82 13.14
C ARG A 87 -25.88 7.89 14.19
N GLN A 88 -26.89 8.75 14.00
CA GLN A 88 -27.22 9.81 14.96
C GLN A 88 -27.50 9.27 16.37
N MET A 89 -28.20 8.13 16.47
CA MET A 89 -28.42 7.47 17.76
C MET A 89 -27.12 6.98 18.38
N LEU A 90 -26.22 6.41 17.59
CA LEU A 90 -24.91 5.95 18.06
C LEU A 90 -24.03 7.12 18.51
N ASP A 91 -24.04 8.24 17.78
CA ASP A 91 -23.29 9.44 18.16
C ASP A 91 -23.72 9.96 19.54
N VAL A 92 -25.02 10.01 19.82
CA VAL A 92 -25.55 10.41 21.15
C VAL A 92 -25.08 9.46 22.25
N VAL A 93 -25.05 8.15 22.00
CA VAL A 93 -24.57 7.15 22.96
C VAL A 93 -23.06 7.30 23.18
N ASN A 94 -22.28 7.46 22.10
CA ASN A 94 -20.84 7.63 22.17
C ASN A 94 -20.45 8.92 22.91
N ASP A 95 -21.13 10.03 22.66
CA ASP A 95 -20.88 11.29 23.38
C ASP A 95 -21.10 11.17 24.89
N HIS A 96 -22.11 10.39 25.30
CA HIS A 96 -22.33 10.11 26.71
C HIS A 96 -21.19 9.31 27.35
N PHE A 97 -20.61 8.34 26.62
CA PHE A 97 -19.47 7.55 27.12
C PHE A 97 -18.17 8.33 27.09
N ARG A 98 -17.90 9.15 26.07
CA ARG A 98 -16.72 10.02 25.98
C ARG A 98 -16.62 11.01 27.13
N ALA A 99 -17.76 11.53 27.58
CA ALA A 99 -17.80 12.42 28.75
C ALA A 99 -17.32 11.74 30.05
N LYS A 100 -17.15 10.42 30.04
CA LYS A 100 -16.76 9.62 31.22
C LYS A 100 -15.38 8.97 31.11
N GLU A 101 -14.89 8.75 29.90
CA GLU A 101 -13.65 8.01 29.66
C GLU A 101 -12.97 8.51 28.38
N GLU A 102 -11.74 8.97 28.52
CA GLU A 102 -10.85 9.33 27.39
C GLU A 102 -9.81 8.24 27.22
N SER A 103 -9.73 7.63 26.03
CA SER A 103 -8.67 6.69 25.70
C SER A 103 -8.36 6.69 24.20
N ASP A 104 -7.09 6.46 23.82
CA ASP A 104 -6.67 6.33 22.41
C ASP A 104 -7.49 5.26 21.67
N SER A 105 -7.86 4.18 22.33
CA SER A 105 -8.67 3.10 21.74
C SER A 105 -10.08 3.57 21.37
N LEU A 106 -10.70 4.43 22.19
CA LEU A 106 -12.04 4.98 21.92
C LEU A 106 -11.97 6.01 20.77
N ASP A 107 -10.98 6.90 20.77
CA ASP A 107 -10.78 7.88 19.71
C ASP A 107 -10.48 7.22 18.37
N ALA A 108 -9.66 6.17 18.37
CA ALA A 108 -9.39 5.37 17.19
C ALA A 108 -10.65 4.68 16.65
N LEU A 109 -11.45 4.06 17.54
CA LEU A 109 -12.71 3.41 17.17
C LEU A 109 -13.66 4.41 16.51
N ASP A 110 -13.80 5.62 17.07
CA ASP A 110 -14.60 6.66 16.49
C ASP A 110 -14.12 7.10 15.11
N SER A 111 -12.81 7.27 14.95
CA SER A 111 -12.23 7.63 13.65
C SER A 111 -12.47 6.53 12.61
N PHE A 112 -12.49 5.26 12.99
CA PHE A 112 -12.84 4.14 12.11
C PHE A 112 -14.32 4.17 11.73
N TYR A 113 -15.23 4.42 12.68
CA TYR A 113 -16.65 4.58 12.39
C TYR A 113 -16.92 5.74 11.44
N GLN A 114 -16.33 6.92 11.69
CA GLN A 114 -16.51 8.09 10.82
C GLN A 114 -16.01 7.82 9.39
N ARG A 115 -14.86 7.14 9.24
CA ARG A 115 -14.36 6.73 7.93
C ARG A 115 -15.29 5.73 7.23
N ALA A 116 -15.77 4.73 7.97
CA ALA A 116 -16.71 3.74 7.43
C ALA A 116 -18.01 4.44 6.96
N TYR A 117 -18.57 5.32 7.75
CA TYR A 117 -19.75 6.11 7.37
C TYR A 117 -19.51 6.96 6.13
N SER A 118 -18.38 7.66 6.06
CA SER A 118 -18.00 8.50 4.92
C SER A 118 -17.88 7.68 3.63
N MET A 119 -17.26 6.51 3.70
CA MET A 119 -17.15 5.61 2.55
C MET A 119 -18.50 5.03 2.10
N ILE A 120 -19.34 4.57 3.05
CA ILE A 120 -20.65 4.00 2.75
C ILE A 120 -21.58 5.07 2.15
N SER A 121 -21.51 6.30 2.65
CA SER A 121 -22.34 7.42 2.18
C SER A 121 -21.88 8.00 0.84
N SER A 122 -20.63 7.78 0.44
CA SER A 122 -20.05 8.29 -0.82
C SER A 122 -20.11 7.25 -1.92
N GLU A 123 -20.95 7.48 -2.94
CA GLU A 123 -20.96 6.62 -4.14
C GLU A 123 -19.60 6.61 -4.84
N LYS A 124 -18.95 7.77 -4.94
CA LYS A 124 -17.61 7.90 -5.54
C LYS A 124 -16.57 7.05 -4.79
N ALA A 125 -16.61 7.04 -3.45
CA ALA A 125 -15.72 6.21 -2.65
C ALA A 125 -15.98 4.71 -2.88
N ARG A 126 -17.25 4.29 -2.91
CA ARG A 126 -17.58 2.87 -3.20
C ARG A 126 -17.14 2.44 -4.59
N LEU A 127 -17.33 3.30 -5.60
CA LEU A 127 -16.93 3.02 -6.99
C LEU A 127 -15.41 2.94 -7.17
N ALA A 128 -14.62 3.63 -6.34
CA ALA A 128 -13.16 3.55 -6.38
C ALA A 128 -12.64 2.11 -6.17
N PHE A 129 -13.32 1.34 -5.33
CA PHE A 129 -12.96 -0.05 -5.03
C PHE A 129 -13.50 -1.08 -6.03
N ASP A 130 -14.39 -0.70 -6.93
CA ASP A 130 -15.03 -1.64 -7.86
C ASP A 130 -14.27 -1.72 -9.19
N ILE A 131 -13.34 -2.67 -9.30
CA ILE A 131 -12.57 -2.89 -10.54
C ILE A 131 -13.44 -3.37 -11.71
N ASN A 132 -14.68 -3.87 -11.45
CA ASN A 132 -15.57 -4.31 -12.50
C ASN A 132 -16.22 -3.15 -13.27
N LYS A 133 -16.06 -1.93 -12.76
CA LYS A 133 -16.47 -0.71 -13.48
C LYS A 133 -15.46 -0.27 -14.54
N GLU A 134 -14.26 -0.85 -14.55
CA GLU A 134 -13.31 -0.62 -15.64
C GLU A 134 -13.75 -1.38 -16.91
N PRO A 135 -13.55 -0.77 -18.09
CA PRO A 135 -13.77 -1.46 -19.37
C PRO A 135 -12.96 -2.74 -19.46
N ASP A 136 -13.52 -3.76 -20.12
CA ASP A 136 -12.84 -5.05 -20.29
C ASP A 136 -11.46 -4.89 -20.95
N ALA A 137 -11.32 -4.00 -21.94
CA ALA A 137 -10.05 -3.73 -22.58
C ALA A 137 -8.96 -3.26 -21.62
N ILE A 138 -9.30 -2.44 -20.62
CA ILE A 138 -8.35 -2.00 -19.58
C ILE A 138 -8.02 -3.16 -18.65
N ARG A 139 -9.03 -3.92 -18.22
CA ARG A 139 -8.82 -5.08 -17.35
C ARG A 139 -7.95 -6.16 -18.02
N ASP A 140 -8.13 -6.38 -19.32
CA ASP A 140 -7.32 -7.30 -20.11
C ASP A 140 -5.88 -6.81 -20.29
N ARG A 141 -5.69 -5.49 -20.49
CA ARG A 141 -4.38 -4.86 -20.58
C ARG A 141 -3.55 -5.04 -19.31
N TYR A 142 -4.17 -4.88 -18.12
CA TYR A 142 -3.51 -5.17 -16.84
C TYR A 142 -3.24 -6.66 -16.62
N GLY A 143 -4.00 -7.52 -17.29
CA GLY A 143 -4.02 -8.96 -17.05
C GLY A 143 -5.06 -9.34 -15.98
N ARG A 144 -5.93 -10.32 -16.30
CA ARG A 144 -6.95 -10.83 -15.37
C ARG A 144 -6.37 -11.86 -14.41
N ASN A 145 -5.34 -11.44 -13.68
CA ASN A 145 -4.60 -12.24 -12.70
C ASN A 145 -4.37 -11.42 -11.42
N THR A 146 -3.77 -12.02 -10.42
CA THR A 146 -3.52 -11.41 -9.11
C THR A 146 -2.71 -10.11 -9.22
N ALA A 147 -1.62 -10.10 -10.00
CA ALA A 147 -0.77 -8.92 -10.16
C ALA A 147 -1.55 -7.77 -10.81
N GLY A 148 -2.17 -8.04 -11.97
CA GLY A 148 -2.91 -7.05 -12.73
C GLY A 148 -4.12 -6.49 -11.99
N ALA A 149 -4.92 -7.33 -11.34
CA ALA A 149 -6.09 -6.89 -10.58
C ALA A 149 -5.71 -6.00 -9.38
N ARG A 150 -4.63 -6.33 -8.65
CA ARG A 150 -4.13 -5.53 -7.53
C ARG A 150 -3.58 -4.18 -8.00
N MET A 151 -2.82 -4.15 -9.09
CA MET A 151 -2.26 -2.93 -9.68
C MET A 151 -3.35 -2.03 -10.28
N LEU A 152 -4.34 -2.61 -10.95
CA LEU A 152 -5.52 -1.88 -11.44
C LEU A 152 -6.28 -1.22 -10.29
N LEU A 153 -6.50 -1.95 -9.20
CA LEU A 153 -7.16 -1.37 -8.02
C LEU A 153 -6.32 -0.26 -7.40
N ALA A 154 -5.00 -0.43 -7.28
CA ALA A 154 -4.10 0.63 -6.77
C ALA A 154 -4.21 1.90 -7.59
N ARG A 155 -4.19 1.83 -8.94
CA ARG A 155 -4.39 2.97 -9.83
C ARG A 155 -5.75 3.66 -9.57
N ARG A 156 -6.84 2.90 -9.49
CA ARG A 156 -8.18 3.44 -9.23
C ARG A 156 -8.25 4.20 -7.90
N LEU A 157 -7.64 3.64 -6.85
CA LEU A 157 -7.61 4.25 -5.53
C LEU A 157 -6.85 5.58 -5.54
N VAL A 158 -5.67 5.60 -6.16
CA VAL A 158 -4.86 6.83 -6.30
C VAL A 158 -5.60 7.88 -7.12
N GLU A 159 -6.16 7.52 -8.27
CA GLU A 159 -7.00 8.40 -9.11
C GLU A 159 -8.20 8.98 -8.33
N SER A 160 -8.75 8.21 -7.40
CA SER A 160 -9.87 8.65 -6.55
C SER A 160 -9.45 9.50 -5.36
N GLY A 161 -8.13 9.54 -5.02
CA GLY A 161 -7.57 10.40 -4.00
C GLY A 161 -6.98 9.70 -2.77
N VAL A 162 -6.83 8.37 -2.79
CA VAL A 162 -6.05 7.66 -1.77
C VAL A 162 -4.59 8.11 -1.86
N ARG A 163 -4.01 8.46 -0.72
CA ARG A 163 -2.67 9.08 -0.68
C ARG A 163 -1.56 8.06 -0.72
N PHE A 164 -1.77 6.90 -0.10
CA PHE A 164 -0.76 5.85 0.00
C PHE A 164 -1.40 4.48 -0.17
N VAL A 165 -0.86 3.67 -1.07
CA VAL A 165 -1.32 2.30 -1.33
C VAL A 165 -0.13 1.36 -1.21
N THR A 166 -0.24 0.38 -0.33
CA THR A 166 0.68 -0.76 -0.31
C THR A 166 0.00 -1.96 -0.94
N LEU A 167 0.60 -2.53 -1.97
CA LEU A 167 0.17 -3.80 -2.51
C LEU A 167 1.28 -4.84 -2.38
N THR A 168 0.90 -6.07 -2.08
CA THR A 168 1.83 -7.20 -2.05
C THR A 168 1.59 -8.12 -3.23
N TYR A 169 2.67 -8.66 -3.76
CA TYR A 169 2.63 -9.72 -4.76
C TYR A 169 3.70 -10.74 -4.39
N GLY A 170 3.29 -11.86 -3.80
CA GLY A 170 4.17 -12.87 -3.24
C GLY A 170 4.55 -13.96 -4.24
N GLY A 171 5.24 -14.99 -3.72
CA GLY A 171 5.67 -16.13 -4.50
C GLY A 171 7.13 -16.04 -5.00
N TRP A 172 7.91 -15.07 -4.51
CA TRP A 172 9.30 -14.83 -4.91
C TRP A 172 10.34 -15.54 -4.05
N ASP A 173 9.92 -16.28 -3.02
CA ASP A 173 10.82 -17.00 -2.11
C ASP A 173 11.31 -18.34 -2.70
N MET A 174 12.09 -18.23 -3.78
CA MET A 174 12.49 -19.35 -4.63
C MET A 174 13.83 -19.97 -4.19
N HIS A 175 13.79 -20.74 -3.12
CA HIS A 175 14.95 -21.50 -2.63
C HIS A 175 15.30 -22.72 -3.49
N ASP A 176 14.43 -23.09 -4.41
CA ASP A 176 14.60 -24.15 -5.40
C ASP A 176 14.06 -23.69 -6.76
N ASN A 177 14.51 -24.32 -7.84
CA ASN A 177 14.02 -24.12 -9.21
C ASN A 177 13.66 -22.66 -9.56
N ILE A 178 14.57 -21.71 -9.32
CA ILE A 178 14.32 -20.28 -9.55
C ILE A 178 13.88 -19.98 -10.98
N ALA A 179 14.41 -20.70 -11.97
CA ALA A 179 14.05 -20.50 -13.37
C ALA A 179 12.57 -20.83 -13.65
N GLY A 180 12.04 -21.90 -13.05
CA GLY A 180 10.62 -22.26 -13.13
C GLY A 180 9.75 -21.26 -12.38
N GLY A 181 10.16 -20.87 -11.17
CA GLY A 181 9.45 -19.85 -10.39
C GLY A 181 9.34 -18.51 -11.12
N MET A 182 10.45 -18.02 -11.69
CA MET A 182 10.45 -16.77 -12.47
C MET A 182 9.57 -16.84 -13.71
N LYS A 183 9.59 -17.96 -14.45
CA LYS A 183 8.70 -18.15 -15.61
C LYS A 183 7.21 -18.08 -15.24
N ASN A 184 6.84 -18.50 -14.05
CA ASN A 184 5.46 -18.48 -13.59
C ASN A 184 5.04 -17.10 -13.06
N GLN A 185 5.91 -16.39 -12.34
CA GLN A 185 5.56 -15.16 -11.63
C GLN A 185 5.81 -13.89 -12.45
N LEU A 186 6.95 -13.84 -13.16
CA LEU A 186 7.40 -12.61 -13.80
C LEU A 186 6.49 -12.12 -14.93
N PRO A 187 5.91 -12.96 -15.81
CA PRO A 187 5.07 -12.45 -16.90
C PRO A 187 3.83 -11.69 -16.42
N ALA A 188 3.16 -12.18 -15.39
CA ALA A 188 1.99 -11.50 -14.81
C ALA A 188 2.38 -10.19 -14.12
N PHE A 189 3.51 -10.17 -13.43
CA PHE A 189 4.04 -8.97 -12.80
C PHE A 189 4.44 -7.92 -13.85
N ASP A 190 5.21 -8.31 -14.86
CA ASP A 190 5.69 -7.44 -15.94
C ASP A 190 4.52 -6.79 -16.70
N GLN A 191 3.52 -7.59 -17.10
CA GLN A 191 2.31 -7.10 -17.73
C GLN A 191 1.58 -6.08 -16.85
N GLY A 192 1.34 -6.41 -15.59
CA GLY A 192 0.60 -5.54 -14.68
C GLY A 192 1.36 -4.25 -14.38
N PHE A 193 2.66 -4.34 -14.12
CA PHE A 193 3.50 -3.19 -13.76
C PHE A 193 3.70 -2.24 -14.94
N SER A 194 4.08 -2.75 -16.11
CA SER A 194 4.23 -1.91 -17.31
C SER A 194 2.92 -1.20 -17.67
N THR A 195 1.79 -1.91 -17.56
CA THR A 195 0.47 -1.31 -17.77
C THR A 195 0.15 -0.24 -16.72
N LEU A 196 0.50 -0.45 -15.46
CA LEU A 196 0.29 0.55 -14.40
C LEU A 196 1.00 1.87 -14.72
N ILE A 197 2.27 1.79 -15.11
CA ILE A 197 3.06 2.98 -15.45
C ILE A 197 2.46 3.70 -16.68
N GLN A 198 2.13 2.95 -17.72
CA GLN A 198 1.51 3.51 -18.93
C GLN A 198 0.14 4.13 -18.66
N ASP A 199 -0.72 3.48 -17.90
CA ASP A 199 -2.07 3.98 -17.57
C ASP A 199 -2.01 5.24 -16.69
N LEU A 200 -1.04 5.31 -15.75
CA LEU A 200 -0.80 6.53 -14.98
C LEU A 200 -0.30 7.68 -15.88
N GLU A 201 0.59 7.40 -16.82
CA GLU A 201 1.08 8.39 -17.79
C GLU A 201 -0.04 8.89 -18.71
N GLU A 202 -0.80 7.97 -19.33
CA GLU A 202 -1.91 8.28 -20.23
C GLU A 202 -3.00 9.12 -19.55
N ARG A 203 -3.15 9.01 -18.22
CA ARG A 203 -4.10 9.76 -17.40
C ARG A 203 -3.53 11.07 -16.85
N GLY A 204 -2.26 11.37 -17.09
CA GLY A 204 -1.57 12.53 -16.51
C GLY A 204 -1.41 12.44 -14.98
N LEU A 205 -1.35 11.22 -14.43
CA LEU A 205 -1.22 10.97 -12.99
C LEU A 205 0.22 10.63 -12.59
N LEU A 206 1.08 10.22 -13.53
CA LEU A 206 2.42 9.71 -13.20
C LEU A 206 3.30 10.79 -12.56
N ASP A 207 3.22 12.04 -12.99
CA ASP A 207 3.99 13.15 -12.41
C ASP A 207 3.66 13.41 -10.94
N SER A 208 2.43 13.09 -10.51
CA SER A 208 1.94 13.28 -9.14
C SER A 208 1.81 11.98 -8.35
N THR A 209 2.22 10.85 -8.93
CA THR A 209 2.13 9.53 -8.31
C THR A 209 3.47 8.82 -8.38
N MET A 210 4.09 8.64 -7.24
CA MET A 210 5.31 7.83 -7.15
C MET A 210 4.97 6.35 -7.02
N VAL A 211 5.49 5.53 -7.92
CA VAL A 211 5.38 4.07 -7.88
C VAL A 211 6.71 3.49 -7.44
N CYS A 212 6.68 2.70 -6.37
CA CYS A 212 7.86 2.09 -5.76
C CYS A 212 7.75 0.57 -5.78
N ILE A 213 8.82 -0.11 -6.20
CA ILE A 213 8.99 -1.56 -6.01
C ILE A 213 10.12 -1.79 -5.04
N ALA A 214 9.87 -2.56 -4.00
CA ALA A 214 10.86 -2.92 -3.01
C ALA A 214 10.68 -4.36 -2.53
N SER A 215 11.77 -4.97 -2.10
CA SER A 215 11.83 -6.23 -1.38
C SER A 215 12.50 -6.00 -0.03
N GLU A 216 12.36 -6.94 0.89
CA GLU A 216 13.00 -6.87 2.21
C GLU A 216 14.51 -7.15 2.16
N PHE A 217 14.96 -7.93 1.17
CA PHE A 217 16.37 -8.28 0.91
C PHE A 217 16.53 -8.81 -0.52
N GLY A 218 17.78 -9.01 -0.92
CA GLY A 218 18.14 -9.62 -2.19
C GLY A 218 18.27 -11.15 -2.10
N ARG A 219 18.80 -11.74 -3.16
CA ARG A 219 19.07 -13.18 -3.28
C ARG A 219 20.54 -13.45 -3.52
N THR A 220 21.04 -14.58 -3.03
CA THR A 220 22.44 -14.96 -3.21
C THR A 220 22.87 -14.85 -4.68
N PRO A 221 24.07 -14.28 -4.97
CA PRO A 221 24.60 -14.24 -6.34
C PRO A 221 24.78 -15.62 -6.94
N LYS A 222 25.15 -16.59 -6.10
CA LYS A 222 25.34 -17.98 -6.50
C LYS A 222 24.04 -18.76 -6.37
N ILE A 223 23.72 -19.56 -7.38
CA ILE A 223 22.64 -20.56 -7.36
C ILE A 223 23.03 -21.70 -6.43
N ASN A 224 22.13 -22.13 -5.56
CA ASN A 224 22.32 -23.21 -4.61
C ASN A 224 22.16 -24.62 -5.26
N GLY A 225 22.34 -25.68 -4.45
CA GLY A 225 22.29 -27.07 -4.93
C GLY A 225 20.92 -27.54 -5.43
N THR A 226 19.83 -26.82 -5.12
CA THR A 226 18.45 -27.08 -5.58
C THR A 226 18.02 -26.17 -6.74
N ALA A 227 19.00 -25.55 -7.41
CA ALA A 227 18.77 -24.59 -8.50
C ALA A 227 17.92 -23.36 -8.07
N GLY A 228 17.98 -22.96 -6.81
CA GLY A 228 17.35 -21.78 -6.25
C GLY A 228 18.37 -20.74 -5.78
N ARG A 229 17.89 -19.70 -5.12
CA ARG A 229 18.70 -18.66 -4.47
C ARG A 229 18.20 -18.41 -3.06
N ASP A 230 19.13 -18.30 -2.11
CA ASP A 230 18.83 -18.05 -0.70
C ASP A 230 18.78 -16.55 -0.39
N HIS A 231 18.39 -16.20 0.83
CA HIS A 231 18.31 -14.81 1.28
C HIS A 231 19.70 -14.16 1.33
N TRP A 232 19.78 -12.91 0.82
CA TRP A 232 21.02 -12.14 0.79
C TRP A 232 20.77 -10.68 1.12
N PRO A 233 20.86 -10.28 2.41
CA PRO A 233 20.50 -8.93 2.85
C PRO A 233 21.53 -7.86 2.50
N LYS A 234 22.71 -8.22 2.01
CA LYS A 234 23.82 -7.30 1.80
C LYS A 234 23.61 -6.36 0.62
N VAL A 235 22.93 -6.82 -0.45
CA VAL A 235 22.67 -6.04 -1.65
C VAL A 235 21.36 -6.43 -2.30
N PHE A 236 20.57 -5.46 -2.70
CA PHE A 236 19.37 -5.63 -3.50
C PHE A 236 19.02 -4.33 -4.22
N SER A 237 18.14 -4.39 -5.19
CA SER A 237 17.70 -3.25 -5.96
C SER A 237 16.26 -2.87 -5.61
N VAL A 238 15.96 -1.58 -5.75
CA VAL A 238 14.62 -1.01 -5.66
C VAL A 238 14.33 -0.23 -6.95
N VAL A 239 13.04 0.00 -7.24
CA VAL A 239 12.63 0.75 -8.43
C VAL A 239 11.74 1.90 -7.98
N MET A 240 11.93 3.08 -8.58
CA MET A 240 11.07 4.24 -8.43
C MET A 240 10.66 4.77 -9.80
N ALA A 241 9.40 5.15 -9.97
CA ALA A 241 8.89 5.78 -11.18
C ALA A 241 7.84 6.85 -10.83
N GLY A 242 7.81 7.93 -11.59
CA GLY A 242 6.85 9.03 -11.39
C GLY A 242 7.08 9.86 -10.13
N GLY A 243 6.11 10.69 -9.75
CA GLY A 243 6.15 11.52 -8.54
C GLY A 243 7.35 12.46 -8.46
N GLY A 244 7.85 12.98 -9.60
CA GLY A 244 9.00 13.88 -9.67
C GLY A 244 10.36 13.18 -9.63
N VAL A 245 10.42 11.84 -9.61
CA VAL A 245 11.68 11.10 -9.72
C VAL A 245 12.22 11.20 -11.14
N LYS A 246 13.52 11.52 -11.28
CA LYS A 246 14.19 11.56 -12.59
C LYS A 246 14.37 10.14 -13.12
N GLY A 247 13.57 9.77 -14.10
CA GLY A 247 13.60 8.46 -14.72
C GLY A 247 14.78 8.21 -15.66
N GLY A 248 14.91 6.97 -16.15
CA GLY A 248 15.87 6.56 -17.16
C GLY A 248 17.31 6.44 -16.67
N GLN A 249 17.53 6.35 -15.36
CA GLN A 249 18.87 6.21 -14.78
C GLN A 249 18.94 5.04 -13.80
N VAL A 250 20.14 4.52 -13.65
CA VAL A 250 20.53 3.58 -12.58
C VAL A 250 21.43 4.36 -11.63
N TYR A 251 21.16 4.23 -10.33
CA TYR A 251 21.95 4.85 -9.28
C TYR A 251 22.56 3.76 -8.38
N GLY A 252 23.86 3.83 -8.19
CA GLY A 252 24.63 2.83 -7.46
C GLY A 252 24.89 1.55 -8.23
N SER A 253 25.91 0.83 -7.81
CA SER A 253 26.26 -0.48 -8.38
C SER A 253 26.72 -1.45 -7.30
N SER A 254 26.65 -2.75 -7.62
CA SER A 254 27.28 -3.80 -6.83
C SER A 254 28.70 -4.09 -7.35
N ASN A 255 29.49 -4.76 -6.51
CA ASN A 255 30.79 -5.29 -6.94
C ASN A 255 30.64 -6.36 -8.06
N ALA A 256 31.73 -6.73 -8.69
CA ALA A 256 31.77 -7.66 -9.80
C ALA A 256 31.14 -9.05 -9.53
N THR A 257 31.00 -9.43 -8.26
CA THR A 257 30.37 -10.68 -7.84
C THR A 257 28.90 -10.52 -7.44
N ALA A 258 28.34 -9.31 -7.53
CA ALA A 258 26.99 -8.96 -7.09
C ALA A 258 26.70 -9.34 -5.62
N SER A 259 27.73 -9.29 -4.77
CA SER A 259 27.63 -9.74 -3.37
C SER A 259 27.51 -8.60 -2.36
N GLU A 260 27.98 -7.42 -2.70
CA GLU A 260 27.95 -6.21 -1.84
C GLU A 260 27.79 -4.95 -2.70
N PRO A 261 27.24 -3.85 -2.16
CA PRO A 261 27.29 -2.55 -2.83
C PRO A 261 28.75 -2.07 -2.98
N GLU A 262 29.04 -1.38 -4.07
CA GLU A 262 30.40 -0.86 -4.33
C GLU A 262 30.39 0.64 -4.61
N GLU A 263 29.56 1.10 -5.55
CA GLU A 263 29.46 2.53 -5.88
C GLU A 263 28.12 3.08 -5.41
N ASP A 264 28.15 4.28 -4.87
CA ASP A 264 26.96 5.03 -4.42
C ASP A 264 25.95 4.18 -3.63
N PRO A 265 26.35 3.49 -2.55
CA PRO A 265 25.47 2.63 -1.80
C PRO A 265 24.34 3.45 -1.15
N LEU A 266 23.11 2.92 -1.22
CA LEU A 266 21.94 3.49 -0.55
C LEU A 266 21.55 2.65 0.66
N THR A 267 21.16 3.33 1.72
CA THR A 267 20.58 2.70 2.92
C THR A 267 19.05 2.63 2.83
N VAL A 268 18.44 1.90 3.75
CA VAL A 268 16.97 1.88 3.89
C VAL A 268 16.45 3.24 4.37
N GLU A 269 17.24 3.94 5.13
CA GLU A 269 17.00 5.31 5.59
C GLU A 269 16.97 6.31 4.41
N ASP A 270 17.90 6.20 3.46
CA ASP A 270 17.92 7.02 2.24
C ASP A 270 16.67 6.76 1.38
N TRP A 271 16.26 5.49 1.27
CA TRP A 271 15.02 5.10 0.61
C TRP A 271 13.80 5.79 1.24
N ALA A 272 13.66 5.70 2.56
CA ALA A 272 12.55 6.30 3.28
C ALA A 272 12.54 7.83 3.16
N THR A 273 13.71 8.46 3.34
CA THR A 273 13.89 9.91 3.22
C THR A 273 13.54 10.40 1.82
N THR A 274 13.92 9.66 0.78
CA THR A 274 13.56 9.97 -0.60
C THR A 274 12.04 9.97 -0.80
N ILE A 275 11.34 8.95 -0.28
CA ILE A 275 9.88 8.87 -0.35
C ILE A 275 9.23 10.05 0.37
N TYR A 276 9.67 10.36 1.59
CA TYR A 276 9.14 11.49 2.36
C TYR A 276 9.39 12.82 1.65
N HIS A 277 10.60 13.03 1.14
CA HIS A 277 10.94 14.24 0.39
C HIS A 277 10.00 14.44 -0.81
N GLN A 278 9.78 13.41 -1.63
CA GLN A 278 8.88 13.49 -2.78
C GLN A 278 7.42 13.72 -2.39
N MET A 279 7.02 13.30 -1.21
CA MET A 279 5.69 13.57 -0.66
C MET A 279 5.57 14.94 0.04
N GLY A 280 6.68 15.70 0.16
CA GLY A 280 6.70 16.98 0.86
C GLY A 280 6.69 16.86 2.38
N ILE A 281 7.06 15.70 2.91
CA ILE A 281 7.22 15.46 4.35
C ILE A 281 8.68 15.72 4.74
N VAL A 282 8.89 16.55 5.73
CA VAL A 282 10.22 16.81 6.29
C VAL A 282 10.63 15.63 7.15
N ALA A 283 11.66 14.88 6.72
CA ALA A 283 12.02 13.58 7.30
C ALA A 283 12.58 13.65 8.74
N ASP A 284 13.11 14.79 9.15
CA ASP A 284 13.63 15.06 10.50
C ASP A 284 12.59 15.73 11.42
N LYS A 285 11.35 15.90 10.96
CA LYS A 285 10.26 16.39 11.79
C LYS A 285 9.89 15.36 12.86
N GLU A 286 9.85 15.80 14.12
CA GLU A 286 9.30 14.99 15.20
C GLU A 286 7.80 14.78 15.01
N LEU A 287 7.36 13.54 15.17
CA LEU A 287 5.95 13.16 15.18
C LEU A 287 5.45 13.27 16.62
N MET A 288 4.63 14.28 16.88
CA MET A 288 3.99 14.49 18.19
C MET A 288 2.57 13.94 18.19
#